data_bb7142268a96928e8b2028622294b7a6
#
_entry.id   bb7142268a96928e8b2028622294b7a6
#
_cell.length_a   1.000
_cell.length_b   1.000
_cell.length_c   1.000
_cell.angle_alpha   90.00
_cell.angle_beta   90.00
_cell.angle_gamma   90.00
#
_symmetry.space_group_name_H-M   'P 1'
#
loop_
_entity.id
_entity.type
_entity.pdbx_description
1 polymer ?
#
loop_
_entity_poly.entity_id
_entity_poly.type
_entity_poly.pdbx_seq_one_letter_code
_entity_poly.pdbx_strand_id
1 'polypeptide(L)'
;MKLTPHSREWYARLARELGGYRHPWTRVLDGPDPELTFDALLAERLGPGVRVLEAGCGHGPDAARFGAQTARWVAYDRQPELLALARDNAPHAEFCLWDGRGAVPDALRGPFDLIVSRRGPTGVIGHLPAVAAPGGRFLYVGPTLEVPQVPERLVAVGWTIHGEWRVSVRAWTPRWEDWVTRCEWMGEEARQEDWETRATARGLPYQEERYVVLAGAE
;
A
#
# COMPACT_ATOMS: atom_id res chain seq x y z
N MET A 1 -1.11 -5.06 -26.87
CA MET A 1 -1.84 -3.93 -26.25
C MET A 1 -1.00 -3.45 -25.07
N LYS A 2 -0.66 -2.16 -25.03
CA LYS A 2 0.19 -1.62 -23.95
C LYS A 2 -0.60 -1.68 -22.63
N LEU A 3 -0.03 -2.29 -21.61
CA LEU A 3 -0.68 -2.45 -20.31
C LEU A 3 -0.67 -1.10 -19.57
N THR A 4 -1.84 -0.66 -19.08
CA THR A 4 -1.92 0.57 -18.30
C THR A 4 -1.59 0.25 -16.84
N PRO A 5 -0.55 0.87 -16.25
CA PRO A 5 -0.20 0.68 -14.85
C PRO A 5 -1.40 0.95 -13.93
N HIS A 6 -1.53 0.14 -12.88
CA HIS A 6 -2.61 0.21 -11.89
C HIS A 6 -4.03 -0.04 -12.44
N SER A 7 -4.17 -0.53 -13.69
CA SER A 7 -5.45 -1.05 -14.20
C SER A 7 -5.79 -2.41 -13.55
N ARG A 8 -7.02 -2.88 -13.73
CA ARG A 8 -7.42 -4.23 -13.27
C ARG A 8 -6.57 -5.31 -13.91
N GLU A 9 -6.33 -5.19 -15.21
CA GLU A 9 -5.51 -6.12 -15.99
C GLU A 9 -4.07 -6.15 -15.51
N TRP A 10 -3.53 -5.00 -15.12
CA TRP A 10 -2.19 -4.89 -14.57
C TRP A 10 -2.07 -5.63 -13.22
N TYR A 11 -3.03 -5.46 -12.31
CA TYR A 11 -3.05 -6.19 -11.04
C TYR A 11 -3.32 -7.69 -11.22
N ALA A 12 -4.18 -8.06 -12.17
CA ALA A 12 -4.41 -9.47 -12.51
C ALA A 12 -3.13 -10.14 -13.04
N ARG A 13 -2.34 -9.41 -13.85
CA ARG A 13 -1.04 -9.87 -14.31
C ARG A 13 -0.07 -10.09 -13.15
N LEU A 14 0.03 -9.13 -12.21
CA LEU A 14 0.85 -9.28 -11.00
C LEU A 14 0.49 -10.55 -10.21
N ALA A 15 -0.79 -10.77 -9.98
CA ALA A 15 -1.25 -11.94 -9.25
C ALA A 15 -0.84 -13.25 -9.94
N ARG A 16 -1.04 -13.35 -11.27
CA ARG A 16 -0.75 -14.57 -12.03
C ARG A 16 0.74 -14.84 -12.21
N GLU A 17 1.53 -13.81 -12.56
CA GLU A 17 2.93 -14.00 -12.96
C GLU A 17 3.89 -13.95 -11.77
N LEU A 18 3.54 -13.19 -10.70
CA LEU A 18 4.43 -12.95 -9.57
C LEU A 18 3.89 -13.49 -8.23
N GLY A 19 2.70 -14.07 -8.21
CA GLY A 19 2.07 -14.54 -6.98
C GLY A 19 1.78 -13.46 -5.97
N GLY A 20 1.54 -12.20 -6.43
CA GLY A 20 1.22 -11.09 -5.57
C GLY A 20 1.75 -9.74 -6.05
N TYR A 21 1.54 -8.72 -5.24
CA TYR A 21 2.01 -7.36 -5.53
C TYR A 21 3.52 -7.26 -5.26
N ARG A 22 4.31 -7.58 -6.24
CA ARG A 22 5.78 -7.56 -6.20
C ARG A 22 6.32 -6.82 -7.43
N HIS A 23 7.53 -6.25 -7.30
CA HIS A 23 8.21 -5.67 -8.45
C HIS A 23 8.88 -6.78 -9.27
N PRO A 24 8.60 -6.91 -10.57
CA PRO A 24 9.27 -7.90 -11.44
C PRO A 24 10.70 -7.52 -11.81
N TRP A 25 11.17 -6.36 -11.37
CA TRP A 25 12.55 -5.88 -11.58
C TRP A 25 13.30 -5.77 -10.26
N THR A 26 14.62 -5.88 -10.33
CA THR A 26 15.50 -5.68 -9.18
C THR A 26 15.62 -4.19 -8.86
N ARG A 27 15.55 -3.87 -7.57
CA ARG A 27 15.92 -2.56 -7.02
C ARG A 27 16.93 -2.74 -5.90
N VAL A 28 17.90 -1.84 -5.81
CA VAL A 28 18.88 -1.80 -4.73
C VAL A 28 18.72 -0.49 -3.99
N LEU A 29 18.52 -0.54 -2.68
CA LEU A 29 18.41 0.63 -1.82
C LEU A 29 19.76 0.92 -1.15
N ASP A 30 20.07 2.20 -0.96
CA ASP A 30 21.27 2.68 -0.24
C ASP A 30 20.91 3.05 1.20
N GLY A 31 20.19 2.17 1.86
CA GLY A 31 19.71 2.37 3.22
C GLY A 31 18.47 1.54 3.53
N PRO A 32 17.86 1.77 4.68
CA PRO A 32 16.62 1.10 5.08
C PRO A 32 15.49 1.35 4.09
N ASP A 33 14.60 0.36 3.92
CA ASP A 33 13.39 0.57 3.11
C ASP A 33 12.54 1.68 3.73
N PRO A 34 12.12 2.70 2.97
CA PRO A 34 11.35 3.81 3.51
C PRO A 34 9.96 3.42 4.06
N GLU A 35 9.48 2.21 3.77
CA GLU A 35 8.25 1.69 4.37
C GLU A 35 8.45 1.16 5.81
N LEU A 36 9.67 1.02 6.32
CA LEU A 36 9.92 0.61 7.70
C LEU A 36 9.35 1.59 8.74
N THR A 37 9.21 2.87 8.41
CA THR A 37 8.50 3.83 9.27
C THR A 37 7.03 3.43 9.46
N PHE A 38 6.36 3.04 8.39
CA PHE A 38 4.99 2.52 8.47
C PHE A 38 4.94 1.23 9.28
N ASP A 39 5.87 0.29 9.05
CA ASP A 39 5.94 -0.98 9.79
C ASP A 39 6.09 -0.76 11.29
N ALA A 40 6.96 0.15 11.71
CA ALA A 40 7.17 0.49 13.11
C ALA A 40 5.91 1.09 13.75
N LEU A 41 5.30 2.08 13.07
CA LEU A 41 4.07 2.72 13.53
C LEU A 41 2.89 1.74 13.59
N LEU A 42 2.82 0.80 12.66
CA LEU A 42 1.83 -0.27 12.67
C LEU A 42 2.05 -1.19 13.87
N ALA A 43 3.26 -1.73 14.03
CA ALA A 43 3.59 -2.67 15.10
C ALA A 43 3.32 -2.10 16.51
N GLU A 44 3.61 -0.82 16.73
CA GLU A 44 3.34 -0.12 18.00
C GLU A 44 1.84 -0.05 18.37
N ARG A 45 0.94 -0.19 17.37
CA ARG A 45 -0.50 -0.01 17.53
C ARG A 45 -1.28 -1.32 17.51
N LEU A 46 -0.60 -2.43 17.31
CA LEU A 46 -1.22 -3.74 17.32
C LEU A 46 -1.28 -4.33 18.74
N GLY A 47 -2.23 -5.21 18.94
CA GLY A 47 -2.40 -5.93 20.20
C GLY A 47 -3.63 -6.83 20.17
N PRO A 48 -3.76 -7.76 21.14
CA PRO A 48 -4.80 -8.78 21.14
C PRO A 48 -6.22 -8.24 21.26
N GLY A 49 -6.40 -6.96 21.62
CA GLY A 49 -7.70 -6.29 21.66
C GLY A 49 -8.00 -5.41 20.45
N VAL A 50 -7.07 -5.23 19.53
CA VAL A 50 -7.17 -4.28 18.43
C VAL A 50 -7.89 -4.90 17.22
N ARG A 51 -8.90 -4.22 16.71
CA ARG A 51 -9.60 -4.57 15.47
C ARG A 51 -9.07 -3.71 14.33
N VAL A 52 -8.59 -4.36 13.27
CA VAL A 52 -7.93 -3.71 12.13
C VAL A 52 -8.79 -3.82 10.87
N LEU A 53 -8.92 -2.70 10.14
CA LEU A 53 -9.40 -2.67 8.76
C LEU A 53 -8.23 -2.33 7.83
N GLU A 54 -7.92 -3.20 6.88
CA GLU A 54 -6.90 -2.95 5.87
C GLU A 54 -7.55 -2.61 4.52
N ALA A 55 -7.23 -1.43 4.00
CA ALA A 55 -7.72 -0.93 2.72
C ALA A 55 -6.74 -1.21 1.59
N GLY A 56 -7.16 -2.01 0.61
CA GLY A 56 -6.31 -2.38 -0.53
C GLY A 56 -5.22 -3.36 -0.16
N CYS A 57 -5.61 -4.48 0.44
CA CYS A 57 -4.69 -5.46 1.02
C CYS A 57 -3.85 -6.25 0.00
N GLY A 58 -4.17 -6.17 -1.29
CA GLY A 58 -3.49 -6.97 -2.31
C GLY A 58 -3.55 -8.46 -2.01
N HIS A 59 -2.38 -9.11 -1.98
CA HIS A 59 -2.24 -10.54 -1.65
C HIS A 59 -2.07 -10.80 -0.13
N GLY A 60 -2.41 -9.82 0.73
CA GLY A 60 -2.48 -9.96 2.18
C GLY A 60 -1.17 -10.02 2.96
N PRO A 61 -0.08 -9.35 2.55
CA PRO A 61 1.20 -9.44 3.26
C PRO A 61 1.17 -8.89 4.68
N ASP A 62 0.44 -7.80 4.92
CA ASP A 62 0.30 -7.22 6.25
C ASP A 62 -0.58 -8.10 7.15
N ALA A 63 -1.70 -8.59 6.63
CA ALA A 63 -2.54 -9.55 7.33
C ALA A 63 -1.77 -10.82 7.72
N ALA A 64 -0.95 -11.37 6.82
CA ALA A 64 -0.13 -12.55 7.09
C ALA A 64 0.92 -12.30 8.17
N ARG A 65 1.54 -11.11 8.16
CA ARG A 65 2.61 -10.76 9.11
C ARG A 65 2.09 -10.36 10.48
N PHE A 66 0.97 -9.66 10.54
CA PHE A 66 0.52 -8.98 11.73
C PHE A 66 -0.85 -9.44 12.26
N GLY A 67 -1.68 -10.03 11.41
CA GLY A 67 -3.09 -10.30 11.75
C GLY A 67 -3.28 -11.18 12.98
N ALA A 68 -2.41 -12.18 13.19
CA ALA A 68 -2.48 -13.07 14.35
C ALA A 68 -2.22 -12.36 15.71
N GLN A 69 -1.72 -11.12 15.69
CA GLN A 69 -1.48 -10.32 16.90
C GLN A 69 -2.68 -9.45 17.30
N THR A 70 -3.77 -9.51 16.56
CA THR A 70 -4.93 -8.64 16.70
C THR A 70 -6.18 -9.41 17.12
N ALA A 71 -7.19 -8.72 17.64
CA ALA A 71 -8.49 -9.32 17.94
C ALA A 71 -9.23 -9.74 16.65
N ARG A 72 -9.07 -8.93 15.61
CA ARG A 72 -9.71 -9.16 14.31
C ARG A 72 -8.95 -8.37 13.23
N TRP A 73 -8.66 -9.01 12.10
CA TRP A 73 -8.12 -8.37 10.92
C TRP A 73 -9.09 -8.57 9.77
N VAL A 74 -9.67 -7.47 9.28
CA VAL A 74 -10.55 -7.46 8.12
C VAL A 74 -9.87 -6.66 7.03
N ALA A 75 -9.89 -7.17 5.81
CA ALA A 75 -9.22 -6.51 4.70
C ALA A 75 -10.07 -6.53 3.43
N TYR A 76 -9.88 -5.54 2.57
CA TYR A 76 -10.52 -5.55 1.26
C TYR A 76 -9.57 -5.18 0.14
N ASP A 77 -9.86 -5.71 -1.03
CA ASP A 77 -9.24 -5.31 -2.29
C ASP A 77 -10.28 -5.39 -3.42
N ARG A 78 -10.01 -4.67 -4.51
CA ARG A 78 -10.87 -4.70 -5.71
C ARG A 78 -10.54 -5.84 -6.66
N GLN A 79 -9.40 -6.53 -6.45
CA GLN A 79 -8.86 -7.51 -7.35
C GLN A 79 -9.08 -8.93 -6.80
N PRO A 80 -10.00 -9.72 -7.41
CA PRO A 80 -10.33 -11.03 -6.87
C PRO A 80 -9.17 -12.02 -6.89
N GLU A 81 -8.26 -11.94 -7.88
CA GLU A 81 -7.10 -12.80 -7.97
C GLU A 81 -6.12 -12.56 -6.82
N LEU A 82 -5.92 -11.29 -6.43
CA LEU A 82 -5.11 -10.96 -5.25
C LEU A 82 -5.76 -11.43 -3.96
N LEU A 83 -7.09 -11.29 -3.83
CA LEU A 83 -7.82 -11.77 -2.67
C LEU A 83 -7.81 -13.30 -2.52
N ALA A 84 -7.75 -14.04 -3.62
CA ALA A 84 -7.55 -15.49 -3.56
C ALA A 84 -6.22 -15.82 -2.88
N LEU A 85 -5.13 -15.18 -3.33
CA LEU A 85 -3.80 -15.31 -2.71
C LEU A 85 -3.79 -14.83 -1.25
N ALA A 86 -4.52 -13.75 -0.93
CA ALA A 86 -4.60 -13.23 0.43
C ALA A 86 -5.21 -14.23 1.42
N ARG A 87 -6.26 -14.95 1.00
CA ARG A 87 -6.89 -16.00 1.83
C ARG A 87 -5.95 -17.15 2.11
N ASP A 88 -5.13 -17.53 1.13
CA ASP A 88 -4.11 -18.56 1.31
C ASP A 88 -2.97 -18.09 2.23
N ASN A 89 -2.55 -16.84 2.07
CA ASN A 89 -1.43 -16.27 2.82
C ASN A 89 -1.79 -15.93 4.29
N ALA A 90 -3.03 -15.56 4.56
CA ALA A 90 -3.48 -15.15 5.89
C ALA A 90 -4.87 -15.73 6.24
N PRO A 91 -4.98 -17.06 6.44
CA PRO A 91 -6.26 -17.74 6.65
C PRO A 91 -6.98 -17.33 7.95
N HIS A 92 -6.30 -16.64 8.85
CA HIS A 92 -6.85 -16.10 10.10
C HIS A 92 -7.52 -14.71 9.92
N ALA A 93 -7.36 -14.08 8.76
CA ALA A 93 -7.96 -12.78 8.45
C ALA A 93 -9.23 -12.93 7.58
N GLU A 94 -10.09 -11.93 7.62
CA GLU A 94 -11.31 -11.86 6.82
C GLU A 94 -11.09 -10.99 5.58
N PHE A 95 -11.51 -11.46 4.39
CA PHE A 95 -11.29 -10.76 3.13
C PHE A 95 -12.58 -10.49 2.37
N CYS A 96 -12.79 -9.24 1.96
CA CYS A 96 -13.95 -8.77 1.23
C CYS A 96 -13.55 -8.21 -0.15
N LEU A 97 -14.31 -8.55 -1.19
CA LEU A 97 -14.17 -7.94 -2.51
C LEU A 97 -14.92 -6.61 -2.54
N TRP A 98 -14.18 -5.51 -2.59
CA TRP A 98 -14.76 -4.17 -2.67
C TRP A 98 -13.76 -3.19 -3.28
N ASP A 99 -14.25 -2.24 -4.07
CA ASP A 99 -13.39 -1.23 -4.74
C ASP A 99 -13.30 0.11 -3.98
N GLY A 100 -13.86 0.16 -2.76
CA GLY A 100 -13.87 1.36 -1.92
C GLY A 100 -14.90 2.39 -2.33
N ARG A 101 -15.87 2.05 -3.19
CA ARG A 101 -16.91 2.97 -3.67
C ARG A 101 -18.29 2.58 -3.18
N GLY A 102 -19.18 3.59 -3.07
CA GLY A 102 -20.55 3.37 -2.64
C GLY A 102 -20.67 3.03 -1.15
N ALA A 103 -21.71 2.30 -0.78
CA ALA A 103 -21.96 1.91 0.59
C ALA A 103 -20.91 0.91 1.09
N VAL A 104 -20.50 1.07 2.35
CA VAL A 104 -19.59 0.11 3.01
C VAL A 104 -20.32 -1.23 3.17
N PRO A 105 -19.76 -2.33 2.64
CA PRO A 105 -20.31 -3.67 2.85
C PRO A 105 -20.44 -4.04 4.34
N ASP A 106 -21.42 -4.84 4.70
CA ASP A 106 -21.65 -5.25 6.10
C ASP A 106 -20.41 -5.91 6.72
N ALA A 107 -19.67 -6.71 5.95
CA ALA A 107 -18.43 -7.35 6.39
C ALA A 107 -17.34 -6.35 6.81
N LEU A 108 -17.39 -5.12 6.27
CA LEU A 108 -16.43 -4.03 6.53
C LEU A 108 -16.99 -2.98 7.51
N ARG A 109 -18.18 -3.19 8.05
CA ARG A 109 -18.70 -2.31 9.09
C ARG A 109 -17.96 -2.54 10.39
N GLY A 110 -17.46 -1.44 10.96
CA GLY A 110 -16.71 -1.44 12.21
C GLY A 110 -17.52 -1.82 13.45
N PRO A 111 -17.10 -1.35 14.59
CA PRO A 111 -16.04 -0.34 14.75
C PRO A 111 -14.62 -0.95 14.70
N PHE A 112 -13.69 -0.27 14.00
CA PHE A 112 -12.28 -0.62 13.93
C PHE A 112 -11.43 0.38 14.72
N ASP A 113 -10.47 -0.14 15.47
CA ASP A 113 -9.57 0.65 16.31
C ASP A 113 -8.41 1.21 15.49
N LEU A 114 -8.02 0.49 14.44
CA LEU A 114 -6.97 0.88 13.52
C LEU A 114 -7.40 0.61 12.07
N ILE A 115 -7.33 1.62 11.23
CA ILE A 115 -7.53 1.50 9.80
C ILE A 115 -6.19 1.72 9.12
N VAL A 116 -5.78 0.83 8.23
CA VAL A 116 -4.47 0.89 7.57
C VAL A 116 -4.62 0.86 6.05
N SER A 117 -3.70 1.55 5.35
CA SER A 117 -3.63 1.49 3.89
C SER A 117 -2.18 1.61 3.44
N ARG A 118 -1.60 0.49 2.99
CA ARG A 118 -0.25 0.46 2.43
C ARG A 118 -0.31 0.57 0.91
N ARG A 119 0.01 1.75 0.38
CA ARG A 119 -0.07 2.04 -1.07
C ARG A 119 -1.44 1.71 -1.67
N GLY A 120 -2.43 1.61 -0.80
CA GLY A 120 -3.79 1.24 -1.12
C GLY A 120 -4.67 2.45 -1.45
N PRO A 121 -5.97 2.22 -1.61
CA PRO A 121 -6.91 3.25 -1.98
C PRO A 121 -7.10 4.26 -0.84
N THR A 122 -6.94 5.54 -1.16
CA THR A 122 -7.27 6.63 -0.24
C THR A 122 -8.76 6.95 -0.19
N GLY A 123 -9.58 6.26 -1.00
CA GLY A 123 -11.04 6.33 -0.94
C GLY A 123 -11.60 5.98 0.44
N VAL A 124 -10.92 5.11 1.18
CA VAL A 124 -11.28 4.75 2.56
C VAL A 124 -11.42 5.95 3.49
N ILE A 125 -10.70 7.06 3.23
CA ILE A 125 -10.77 8.28 4.05
C ILE A 125 -12.21 8.79 4.16
N GLY A 126 -12.99 8.78 3.08
CA GLY A 126 -14.39 9.18 3.09
C GLY A 126 -15.30 8.26 3.92
N HIS A 127 -14.85 7.07 4.24
CA HIS A 127 -15.60 6.08 5.02
C HIS A 127 -15.14 5.98 6.49
N LEU A 128 -14.05 6.65 6.88
CA LEU A 128 -13.52 6.60 8.24
C LEU A 128 -14.56 6.88 9.32
N PRO A 129 -15.44 7.91 9.20
CA PRO A 129 -16.46 8.15 10.21
C PRO A 129 -17.48 7.01 10.40
N ALA A 130 -17.65 6.17 9.39
CA ALA A 130 -18.61 5.05 9.42
C ALA A 130 -17.99 3.72 9.89
N VAL A 131 -16.66 3.60 9.84
CA VAL A 131 -15.97 2.33 10.12
C VAL A 131 -15.08 2.39 11.36
N ALA A 132 -14.64 3.57 11.78
CA ALA A 132 -13.74 3.72 12.92
C ALA A 132 -14.47 3.62 14.25
N ALA A 133 -13.81 3.09 15.27
CA ALA A 133 -14.20 3.21 16.65
C ALA A 133 -13.97 4.65 17.17
N PRO A 134 -14.65 5.07 18.26
CA PRO A 134 -14.25 6.27 18.99
C PRO A 134 -12.76 6.20 19.36
N GLY A 135 -12.01 7.25 19.10
CA GLY A 135 -10.55 7.28 19.27
C GLY A 135 -9.75 6.43 18.28
N GLY A 136 -10.39 5.91 17.24
CA GLY A 136 -9.74 5.10 16.19
C GLY A 136 -8.63 5.86 15.48
N ARG A 137 -7.70 5.11 14.87
CA ARG A 137 -6.53 5.63 14.17
C ARG A 137 -6.53 5.22 12.70
N PHE A 138 -6.00 6.09 11.86
CA PHE A 138 -5.72 5.80 10.45
C PHE A 138 -4.23 5.93 10.19
N LEU A 139 -3.63 4.89 9.60
CA LEU A 139 -2.23 4.85 9.22
C LEU A 139 -2.12 4.57 7.72
N TYR A 140 -1.48 5.47 7.01
CA TYR A 140 -1.30 5.39 5.56
C TYR A 140 0.17 5.50 5.17
N VAL A 141 0.58 4.77 4.14
CA VAL A 141 1.82 4.99 3.41
C VAL A 141 1.56 5.03 1.91
N GLY A 142 2.13 6.01 1.23
CA GLY A 142 2.03 6.17 -0.21
C GLY A 142 3.27 6.78 -0.83
N PRO A 143 3.32 6.84 -2.18
CA PRO A 143 4.50 7.34 -2.90
C PRO A 143 4.62 8.87 -2.87
N THR A 144 3.54 9.60 -2.59
CA THR A 144 3.51 11.06 -2.59
C THR A 144 2.39 11.59 -1.70
N LEU A 145 2.55 12.86 -1.25
CA LEU A 145 1.57 13.65 -0.52
C LEU A 145 0.55 14.35 -1.38
N GLU A 146 1.02 14.87 -2.49
CA GLU A 146 0.34 15.92 -3.26
C GLU A 146 -0.89 15.38 -3.99
N VAL A 147 -0.82 14.11 -4.37
CA VAL A 147 -1.95 13.39 -4.93
C VAL A 147 -2.00 12.02 -4.27
N PRO A 148 -2.97 11.76 -3.46
CA PRO A 148 -4.36 12.26 -3.41
C PRO A 148 -4.70 13.23 -2.27
N GLN A 149 -3.84 14.12 -1.86
CA GLN A 149 -4.11 15.13 -0.82
C GLN A 149 -4.63 14.52 0.50
N VAL A 150 -3.86 13.55 1.00
CA VAL A 150 -4.29 12.73 2.14
C VAL A 150 -4.56 13.57 3.40
N PRO A 151 -3.70 14.53 3.80
CA PRO A 151 -3.93 15.33 4.99
C PRO A 151 -5.19 16.17 4.91
N GLU A 152 -5.39 16.87 3.80
CA GLU A 152 -6.54 17.75 3.59
C GLU A 152 -7.86 16.96 3.64
N ARG A 153 -7.86 15.76 3.08
CA ARG A 153 -9.02 14.87 3.10
C ARG A 153 -9.30 14.30 4.47
N LEU A 154 -8.28 14.02 5.28
CA LEU A 154 -8.44 13.59 6.67
C LEU A 154 -9.05 14.71 7.50
N VAL A 155 -8.53 15.93 7.39
CA VAL A 155 -9.09 17.10 8.07
C VAL A 155 -10.54 17.36 7.63
N ALA A 156 -10.84 17.20 6.34
CA ALA A 156 -12.20 17.40 5.82
C ALA A 156 -13.25 16.41 6.39
N VAL A 157 -12.81 15.24 6.85
CA VAL A 157 -13.71 14.27 7.53
C VAL A 157 -13.62 14.34 9.07
N GLY A 158 -13.01 15.42 9.61
CA GLY A 158 -12.93 15.68 11.05
C GLY A 158 -11.84 14.91 11.78
N TRP A 159 -10.79 14.47 11.08
CA TRP A 159 -9.68 13.74 11.68
C TRP A 159 -8.46 14.64 11.92
N THR A 160 -7.83 14.44 13.07
CA THR A 160 -6.63 15.18 13.49
C THR A 160 -5.37 14.43 13.03
N ILE A 161 -4.44 15.15 12.39
CA ILE A 161 -3.14 14.61 12.01
C ILE A 161 -2.25 14.57 13.26
N HIS A 162 -1.77 13.38 13.63
CA HIS A 162 -0.86 13.17 14.76
C HIS A 162 0.61 13.12 14.34
N GLY A 163 0.87 12.82 13.07
CA GLY A 163 2.22 12.83 12.53
C GLY A 163 2.26 12.59 11.03
N GLU A 164 3.28 13.17 10.42
CA GLU A 164 3.61 13.05 9.01
C GLU A 164 5.11 12.81 8.86
N TRP A 165 5.47 11.82 8.04
CA TRP A 165 6.88 11.48 7.78
C TRP A 165 7.11 11.40 6.28
N ARG A 166 8.15 12.09 5.82
CA ARG A 166 8.69 11.94 4.47
C ARG A 166 10.01 11.19 4.58
N VAL A 167 10.06 10.03 3.97
CA VAL A 167 11.25 9.19 3.98
C VAL A 167 11.71 8.99 2.55
N SER A 168 12.97 9.29 2.30
CA SER A 168 13.59 9.16 0.99
C SER A 168 14.89 8.39 1.10
N VAL A 169 15.13 7.47 0.19
CA VAL A 169 16.39 6.72 0.09
C VAL A 169 16.84 6.69 -1.36
N ARG A 170 18.14 6.82 -1.58
CA ARG A 170 18.72 6.61 -2.91
C ARG A 170 18.58 5.14 -3.31
N ALA A 171 18.18 4.92 -4.55
CA ALA A 171 17.97 3.60 -5.09
C ALA A 171 18.56 3.47 -6.50
N TRP A 172 18.77 2.25 -6.95
CA TRP A 172 19.20 1.92 -8.30
C TRP A 172 18.39 0.80 -8.89
N THR A 173 18.14 0.89 -10.18
CA THR A 173 17.85 -0.25 -11.04
C THR A 173 19.19 -0.76 -11.55
N PRO A 174 19.68 -1.93 -11.09
CA PRO A 174 21.11 -2.27 -11.24
C PRO A 174 21.50 -2.66 -12.66
N ARG A 175 20.59 -3.19 -13.47
CA ARG A 175 20.87 -3.71 -14.81
C ARG A 175 19.91 -3.12 -15.84
N TRP A 176 20.37 -3.11 -17.10
CA TRP A 176 19.55 -2.69 -18.23
C TRP A 176 18.27 -3.52 -18.35
N GLU A 177 18.35 -4.84 -18.18
CA GLU A 177 17.18 -5.75 -18.27
C GLU A 177 16.14 -5.45 -17.19
N ASP A 178 16.56 -5.09 -15.99
CA ASP A 178 15.66 -4.65 -14.92
C ASP A 178 14.98 -3.32 -15.27
N TRP A 179 15.72 -2.40 -15.93
CA TRP A 179 15.17 -1.13 -16.42
C TRP A 179 14.15 -1.36 -17.54
N VAL A 180 14.47 -2.22 -18.51
CA VAL A 180 13.52 -2.62 -19.58
C VAL A 180 12.26 -3.21 -18.98
N THR A 181 12.40 -4.15 -18.05
CA THR A 181 11.26 -4.76 -17.35
C THR A 181 10.43 -3.73 -16.61
N ARG A 182 11.07 -2.81 -15.89
CA ARG A 182 10.39 -1.72 -15.20
C ARG A 182 9.59 -0.85 -16.18
N CYS A 183 10.21 -0.40 -17.26
CA CYS A 183 9.55 0.42 -18.27
C CYS A 183 8.35 -0.32 -18.91
N GLU A 184 8.50 -1.60 -19.25
CA GLU A 184 7.40 -2.42 -19.76
C GLU A 184 6.21 -2.42 -18.81
N TRP A 185 6.44 -2.73 -17.52
CA TRP A 185 5.40 -2.79 -16.51
C TRP A 185 4.79 -1.42 -16.18
N MET A 186 5.56 -0.35 -16.33
CA MET A 186 5.07 1.03 -16.16
C MET A 186 4.47 1.63 -17.44
N GLY A 187 4.39 0.85 -18.53
CA GLY A 187 3.85 1.31 -19.79
C GLY A 187 4.72 2.36 -20.49
N GLU A 188 5.98 2.46 -20.12
CA GLU A 188 6.99 3.36 -20.65
C GLU A 188 7.82 2.67 -21.72
N GLU A 189 8.64 3.44 -22.44
CA GLU A 189 9.62 2.92 -23.39
C GLU A 189 11.01 3.00 -22.77
N ALA A 190 11.72 1.86 -22.72
CA ALA A 190 13.10 1.85 -22.29
C ALA A 190 14.01 2.32 -23.45
N ARG A 191 14.66 3.47 -23.27
CA ARG A 191 15.55 4.04 -24.25
C ARG A 191 17.01 3.78 -23.84
N GLN A 192 17.78 3.21 -24.73
CA GLN A 192 19.19 2.92 -24.51
C GLN A 192 19.99 4.19 -24.20
N GLU A 193 19.69 5.29 -24.88
CA GLU A 193 20.32 6.59 -24.68
C GLU A 193 20.12 7.13 -23.27
N ASP A 194 18.90 7.00 -22.71
CA ASP A 194 18.61 7.42 -21.33
C ASP A 194 19.42 6.62 -20.31
N TRP A 195 19.59 5.31 -20.58
CA TRP A 195 20.41 4.45 -19.75
C TRP A 195 21.90 4.85 -19.83
N GLU A 196 22.48 4.94 -21.03
CA GLU A 196 23.88 5.26 -21.25
C GLU A 196 24.26 6.63 -20.67
N THR A 197 23.34 7.60 -20.71
CA THR A 197 23.58 8.95 -20.20
C THR A 197 23.50 9.02 -18.67
N ARG A 198 22.63 8.21 -18.04
CA ARG A 198 22.27 8.38 -16.61
C ARG A 198 22.76 7.27 -15.71
N ALA A 199 23.03 6.07 -16.26
CA ALA A 199 23.47 4.95 -15.44
C ALA A 199 24.91 5.17 -14.91
N THR A 200 25.12 4.71 -13.69
CA THR A 200 26.40 4.66 -13.00
C THR A 200 26.91 3.23 -12.93
N ALA A 201 28.06 3.00 -12.31
CA ALA A 201 28.54 1.65 -12.04
C ALA A 201 27.59 0.81 -11.16
N ARG A 202 26.66 1.45 -10.44
CA ARG A 202 25.61 0.80 -9.63
C ARG A 202 24.29 0.60 -10.38
N GLY A 203 24.17 1.06 -11.61
CA GLY A 203 22.96 1.08 -12.40
C GLY A 203 22.30 2.45 -12.49
N LEU A 204 21.02 2.52 -12.89
CA LEU A 204 20.26 3.75 -13.06
C LEU A 204 19.76 4.26 -11.70
N PRO A 205 20.24 5.46 -11.25
CA PRO A 205 19.87 6.00 -9.95
C PRO A 205 18.45 6.63 -9.97
N TYR A 206 17.75 6.53 -8.85
CA TYR A 206 16.52 7.27 -8.58
C TYR A 206 16.33 7.47 -7.07
N GLN A 207 15.33 8.27 -6.68
CA GLN A 207 14.92 8.38 -5.28
C GLN A 207 13.69 7.50 -5.06
N GLU A 208 13.77 6.64 -4.05
CA GLU A 208 12.62 5.90 -3.54
C GLU A 208 12.04 6.69 -2.37
N GLU A 209 10.84 7.25 -2.57
CA GLU A 209 10.21 8.11 -1.59
C GLU A 209 8.93 7.49 -1.04
N ARG A 210 8.69 7.71 0.24
CA ARG A 210 7.44 7.35 0.91
C ARG A 210 6.98 8.49 1.81
N TYR A 211 5.68 8.64 1.80
CA TYR A 211 4.97 9.49 2.72
C TYR A 211 4.12 8.64 3.64
N VAL A 212 4.28 8.85 4.95
CA VAL A 212 3.49 8.18 5.98
C VAL A 212 2.68 9.23 6.73
N VAL A 213 1.42 8.95 6.98
CA VAL A 213 0.55 9.77 7.84
C VAL A 213 -0.12 8.92 8.90
N LEU A 214 -0.17 9.44 10.11
CA LEU A 214 -0.96 8.94 11.21
C LEU A 214 -1.99 9.99 11.60
N ALA A 215 -3.26 9.61 11.62
CA ALA A 215 -4.35 10.48 12.04
C ALA A 215 -5.28 9.75 13.02
N GLY A 216 -6.15 10.50 13.69
CA GLY A 216 -7.11 9.95 14.63
C GLY A 216 -8.42 10.71 14.69
N ALA A 217 -9.50 9.99 15.02
CA ALA A 217 -10.76 10.59 15.45
C ALA A 217 -10.58 11.15 16.88
N GLU A 218 -11.08 12.36 17.12
CA GLU A 218 -11.17 12.95 18.47
C GLU A 218 -12.26 12.28 19.30
#